data_d54f4fb324d368090a094c0606298c7e
#
_entry.id   d54f4fb324d368090a094c0606298c7e
#
_cell.length_a   1.000
_cell.length_b   1.000
_cell.length_c   1.000
_cell.angle_alpha   90.00
_cell.angle_beta   90.00
_cell.angle_gamma   90.00
#
_symmetry.space_group_name_H-M   'P 1'
#
loop_
_entity.id
_entity.type
_entity.pdbx_description
1 polymer ?
#
loop_
_entity_poly.entity_id
_entity_poly.type
_entity_poly.pdbx_seq_one_letter_code
_entity_poly.pdbx_strand_id
1 'polypeptide(L)'
;MKPAEPLTFELPDEESEDAGAERFSAKYHAREEELRTSFPTRALALLLQVLHEAGAIFNASVDQHDGEIADGDRGPKGPRGEVPSYKLCSNEGWHVTRDEAAVMHDRLTSFLDRGPAIEAGGNRFELRVDAADPDDRNALQWLRQLAVFFAAAARLHGFEVW
;
A
#
# COMPACT_ATOMS: atom_id res chain seq x y z
N MET A 1 -6.65 11.51 27.15
CA MET A 1 -6.35 10.89 25.86
C MET A 1 -5.01 11.45 25.39
N LYS A 2 -3.97 10.64 25.40
CA LYS A 2 -2.67 11.06 24.87
C LYS A 2 -2.81 11.32 23.38
N PRO A 3 -2.29 12.44 22.83
CA PRO A 3 -2.16 12.58 21.40
C PRO A 3 -1.29 11.43 20.90
N ALA A 4 -1.72 10.80 19.83
CA ALA A 4 -0.92 9.77 19.17
C ALA A 4 0.42 10.40 18.83
N GLU A 5 1.52 9.80 19.28
CA GLU A 5 2.85 10.20 18.87
C GLU A 5 2.91 10.20 17.34
N PRO A 6 3.52 11.19 16.71
CA PRO A 6 3.69 11.20 15.28
C PRO A 6 4.45 9.93 14.90
N LEU A 7 3.82 9.11 14.09
CA LEU A 7 4.46 7.93 13.51
C LEU A 7 5.57 8.44 12.59
N THR A 8 6.76 8.48 13.13
CA THR A 8 7.97 8.76 12.36
C THR A 8 8.23 7.52 11.51
N PHE A 9 7.84 7.58 10.25
CA PHE A 9 8.36 6.64 9.27
C PHE A 9 9.80 7.07 8.99
N GLU A 10 10.75 6.40 9.58
CA GLU A 10 12.12 6.49 9.09
C GLU A 10 12.15 5.85 7.71
N LEU A 11 12.21 6.71 6.71
CA LEU A 11 12.58 6.28 5.38
C LEU A 11 13.98 5.69 5.46
N PRO A 12 14.24 4.54 4.85
CA PRO A 12 15.61 4.12 4.63
C PRO A 12 16.32 5.25 3.88
N ASP A 13 17.44 5.68 4.43
CA ASP A 13 18.22 6.80 3.94
C ASP A 13 18.30 6.81 2.41
N GLU A 14 18.01 7.95 1.82
CA GLU A 14 18.13 8.21 0.38
C GLU A 14 19.57 8.12 -0.13
N GLU A 15 20.52 7.74 0.73
CA GLU A 15 21.93 7.65 0.43
C GLU A 15 22.39 6.25 0.06
N SER A 16 21.86 5.70 -1.01
CA SER A 16 22.69 4.80 -1.82
C SER A 16 22.54 5.20 -3.28
N GLU A 17 23.31 6.21 -3.65
CA GLU A 17 23.48 6.63 -5.04
C GLU A 17 24.12 5.57 -5.95
N ASP A 18 24.31 4.35 -5.48
CA ASP A 18 25.06 3.34 -6.21
C ASP A 18 24.28 2.07 -6.55
N ALA A 19 22.97 2.18 -6.67
CA ALA A 19 22.21 1.19 -7.39
C ALA A 19 21.68 1.82 -8.67
N GLY A 20 22.55 2.09 -9.59
CA GLY A 20 22.22 2.38 -10.97
C GLY A 20 21.30 1.28 -11.48
N ALA A 21 20.24 1.65 -12.14
CA ALA A 21 19.18 0.84 -12.69
C ALA A 21 18.05 0.49 -11.69
N GLU A 22 16.92 1.16 -11.91
CA GLU A 22 15.60 0.61 -11.69
C GLU A 22 15.11 0.53 -10.24
N ARG A 23 15.25 1.59 -9.46
CA ARG A 23 14.39 1.78 -8.32
C ARG A 23 13.08 2.45 -8.73
N PHE A 24 12.26 1.71 -9.41
CA PHE A 24 10.87 2.04 -9.53
C PHE A 24 10.24 1.83 -8.14
N SER A 25 10.09 2.88 -7.37
CA SER A 25 9.40 2.80 -6.08
C SER A 25 8.06 3.48 -6.20
N ALA A 26 6.98 2.78 -5.88
CA ALA A 26 5.71 3.42 -5.66
C ALA A 26 5.84 4.35 -4.44
N LYS A 27 5.55 5.63 -4.62
CA LYS A 27 5.57 6.62 -3.55
C LYS A 27 4.15 7.03 -3.23
N TYR A 28 3.74 6.80 -2.00
CA TYR A 28 2.42 7.19 -1.51
C TYR A 28 2.57 8.43 -0.64
N HIS A 29 1.84 9.49 -0.96
CA HIS A 29 1.94 10.78 -0.30
C HIS A 29 0.60 11.19 0.29
N ALA A 30 0.54 11.39 1.60
CA ALA A 30 -0.57 12.05 2.25
C ALA A 30 -0.25 13.54 2.45
N ARG A 31 -1.09 14.41 1.91
CA ARG A 31 -0.76 15.83 1.67
C ARG A 31 -0.52 16.68 2.90
N GLU A 32 -1.19 16.43 4.03
CA GLU A 32 -1.20 17.40 5.13
C GLU A 32 0.01 17.30 6.08
N GLU A 33 0.70 16.16 6.14
CA GLU A 33 1.81 15.93 7.08
C GLU A 33 3.09 15.42 6.41
N GLU A 34 3.23 15.59 5.11
CA GLU A 34 4.34 15.01 4.35
C GLU A 34 4.56 13.51 4.60
N LEU A 35 3.50 12.82 5.02
CA LEU A 35 3.55 11.39 5.25
C LEU A 35 3.80 10.67 3.94
N ARG A 36 4.91 9.96 3.87
CA ARG A 36 5.32 9.24 2.67
C ARG A 36 5.66 7.81 3.03
N THR A 37 5.37 6.91 2.14
CA THR A 37 5.92 5.57 2.18
C THR A 37 6.36 5.16 0.78
N SER A 38 7.45 4.42 0.70
CA SER A 38 7.96 3.92 -0.58
C SER A 38 8.41 2.48 -0.41
N PHE A 39 8.25 1.71 -1.46
CA PHE A 39 8.61 0.30 -1.48
C PHE A 39 9.48 -0.01 -2.70
N PRO A 40 10.47 -0.88 -2.56
CA PRO A 40 11.25 -1.32 -3.71
C PRO A 40 10.35 -2.05 -4.71
N THR A 41 10.68 -1.98 -5.98
CA THR A 41 9.90 -2.64 -7.05
C THR A 41 9.62 -4.11 -6.77
N ARG A 42 10.60 -4.82 -6.20
CA ARG A 42 10.44 -6.23 -5.82
C ARG A 42 9.35 -6.46 -4.77
N ALA A 43 9.08 -5.46 -3.91
CA ALA A 43 8.04 -5.54 -2.91
C ALA A 43 6.66 -5.24 -3.49
N LEU A 44 6.57 -4.45 -4.56
CA LEU A 44 5.30 -4.01 -5.12
C LEU A 44 4.42 -5.19 -5.56
N ALA A 45 4.99 -6.18 -6.22
CA ALA A 45 4.26 -7.37 -6.64
C ALA A 45 3.67 -8.12 -5.44
N LEU A 46 4.44 -8.26 -4.36
CA LEU A 46 3.97 -8.87 -3.11
C LEU A 46 2.85 -8.03 -2.48
N LEU A 47 3.03 -6.71 -2.37
CA LEU A 47 2.06 -5.81 -1.75
C LEU A 47 0.72 -5.85 -2.50
N LEU A 48 0.74 -5.79 -3.82
CA LEU A 48 -0.47 -5.84 -4.64
C LEU A 48 -1.17 -7.20 -4.53
N GLN A 49 -0.41 -8.30 -4.55
CA GLN A 49 -0.97 -9.64 -4.38
C GLN A 49 -1.64 -9.80 -3.01
N VAL A 50 -0.99 -9.33 -1.95
CA VAL A 50 -1.56 -9.37 -0.60
C VAL A 50 -2.83 -8.52 -0.51
N LEU A 51 -2.82 -7.31 -1.06
CA LEU A 51 -4.00 -6.44 -1.06
C LEU A 51 -5.16 -7.05 -1.84
N HIS A 52 -4.87 -7.74 -2.94
CA HIS A 52 -5.87 -8.45 -3.72
C HIS A 52 -6.48 -9.64 -2.92
N GLU A 53 -5.66 -10.47 -2.32
CA GLU A 53 -6.14 -11.61 -1.52
C GLU A 53 -6.80 -11.18 -0.21
N ALA A 54 -6.40 -10.06 0.36
CA ALA A 54 -7.08 -9.45 1.49
C ALA A 54 -8.46 -8.88 1.14
N GLY A 55 -8.80 -8.78 -0.16
CA GLY A 55 -10.03 -8.14 -0.62
C GLY A 55 -10.00 -6.62 -0.45
N ALA A 56 -8.81 -6.02 -0.42
CA ALA A 56 -8.63 -4.58 -0.33
C ALA A 56 -8.70 -3.90 -1.70
N ILE A 57 -8.23 -4.58 -2.73
CA ILE A 57 -8.24 -4.12 -4.12
C ILE A 57 -8.88 -5.15 -5.05
N PHE A 58 -9.31 -4.69 -6.21
CA PHE A 58 -9.79 -5.55 -7.29
C PHE A 58 -9.18 -5.10 -8.62
N ASN A 59 -9.07 -6.03 -9.56
CA ASN A 59 -8.55 -5.73 -10.89
C ASN A 59 -9.54 -4.88 -11.67
N ALA A 60 -9.10 -3.70 -12.03
CA ALA A 60 -9.89 -2.77 -12.85
C ALA A 60 -8.97 -2.07 -13.86
N SER A 61 -9.53 -1.74 -15.02
CA SER A 61 -8.86 -0.94 -16.04
C SER A 61 -9.02 0.55 -15.76
N VAL A 62 -8.00 1.34 -16.07
CA VAL A 62 -8.06 2.79 -15.99
C VAL A 62 -9.16 3.40 -16.85
N ASP A 63 -9.53 2.74 -17.93
CA ASP A 63 -10.62 3.18 -18.82
C ASP A 63 -11.99 3.20 -18.14
N GLN A 64 -12.12 2.52 -16.99
CA GLN A 64 -13.33 2.53 -16.18
C GLN A 64 -13.44 3.73 -15.25
N HIS A 65 -12.38 4.54 -15.18
CA HIS A 65 -12.40 5.77 -14.38
C HIS A 65 -13.15 6.88 -15.14
N ASP A 66 -14.16 7.43 -14.50
CA ASP A 66 -14.98 8.52 -15.07
C ASP A 66 -14.54 9.85 -14.45
N GLY A 67 -13.68 10.59 -15.14
CA GLY A 67 -13.19 11.88 -14.69
C GLY A 67 -11.69 12.03 -14.67
N GLU A 68 -11.20 13.04 -13.96
CA GLU A 68 -9.78 13.33 -13.83
C GLU A 68 -9.11 12.40 -12.80
N ILE A 69 -7.81 12.18 -12.97
CA ILE A 69 -6.97 11.36 -12.07
C ILE A 69 -7.07 11.83 -10.61
N ALA A 70 -7.17 13.15 -10.40
CA ALA A 70 -7.29 13.74 -9.08
C ALA A 70 -8.66 13.50 -8.42
N ASP A 71 -9.67 13.08 -9.18
CA ASP A 71 -11.02 12.83 -8.69
C ASP A 71 -11.20 11.35 -8.35
N GLY A 72 -10.64 10.94 -7.22
CA GLY A 72 -10.62 9.55 -6.78
C GLY A 72 -12.00 8.94 -6.55
N ASP A 73 -13.03 9.76 -6.33
CA ASP A 73 -14.39 9.28 -6.07
C ASP A 73 -15.10 8.76 -7.33
N ARG A 74 -14.59 9.08 -8.51
CA ARG A 74 -15.18 8.69 -9.79
C ARG A 74 -14.73 7.35 -10.33
N GLY A 75 -13.82 6.70 -9.64
CA GLY A 75 -13.37 5.36 -10.01
C GLY A 75 -14.44 4.28 -9.73
N PRO A 76 -14.34 3.14 -10.42
CA PRO A 76 -15.19 2.00 -10.12
C PRO A 76 -14.91 1.49 -8.71
N LYS A 77 -15.91 0.95 -8.05
CA LYS A 77 -15.79 0.33 -6.73
C LYS A 77 -16.13 -1.15 -6.84
N GLY A 78 -15.36 -1.99 -6.15
CA GLY A 78 -15.69 -3.40 -6.02
C GLY A 78 -16.96 -3.61 -5.19
N PRO A 79 -17.56 -4.82 -5.26
CA PRO A 79 -18.85 -5.14 -4.59
C PRO A 79 -18.84 -4.91 -3.08
N ARG A 80 -17.67 -4.93 -2.45
CA ARG A 80 -17.49 -4.76 -1.01
C ARG A 80 -16.70 -3.48 -0.67
N GLY A 81 -16.62 -2.54 -1.58
CA GLY A 81 -15.85 -1.32 -1.45
C GLY A 81 -14.37 -1.47 -1.76
N GLU A 82 -13.97 -2.55 -2.43
CA GLU A 82 -12.60 -2.75 -2.88
C GLU A 82 -12.15 -1.62 -3.80
N VAL A 83 -10.87 -1.26 -3.69
CA VAL A 83 -10.26 -0.16 -4.45
C VAL A 83 -9.74 -0.67 -5.79
N PRO A 84 -9.93 0.05 -6.89
CA PRO A 84 -9.41 -0.37 -8.19
C PRO A 84 -7.89 -0.38 -8.21
N SER A 85 -7.30 -1.48 -8.67
CA SER A 85 -5.85 -1.72 -8.61
C SER A 85 -5.02 -0.68 -9.38
N TYR A 86 -5.55 -0.09 -10.45
CA TYR A 86 -4.83 0.89 -11.24
C TYR A 86 -4.41 2.13 -10.44
N LYS A 87 -5.14 2.48 -9.37
CA LYS A 87 -4.77 3.60 -8.50
C LYS A 87 -3.44 3.39 -7.76
N LEU A 88 -3.04 2.13 -7.56
CA LEU A 88 -1.83 1.77 -6.82
C LEU A 88 -0.67 1.35 -7.73
N CYS A 89 -0.93 1.07 -9.00
CA CYS A 89 0.04 0.48 -9.92
C CYS A 89 0.73 1.48 -10.83
N SER A 90 0.30 2.75 -10.84
CA SER A 90 0.86 3.75 -11.74
C SER A 90 1.39 4.96 -10.99
N ASN A 91 2.38 5.62 -11.61
CA ASN A 91 3.00 6.85 -11.07
C ASN A 91 2.34 8.10 -11.65
N GLU A 92 1.04 8.08 -11.86
CA GLU A 92 0.30 9.16 -12.54
C GLU A 92 -0.38 10.14 -11.57
N GLY A 93 -0.16 9.97 -10.26
CA GLY A 93 -0.76 10.81 -9.25
C GLY A 93 -2.21 10.47 -8.94
N TRP A 94 -2.59 9.20 -9.08
CA TRP A 94 -3.92 8.75 -8.72
C TRP A 94 -4.25 9.06 -7.26
N HIS A 95 -5.40 9.69 -7.05
CA HIS A 95 -5.90 9.96 -5.72
C HIS A 95 -6.65 8.75 -5.16
N VAL A 96 -6.22 8.30 -3.99
CA VAL A 96 -6.92 7.32 -3.16
C VAL A 96 -7.63 8.07 -2.06
N THR A 97 -8.94 7.94 -1.97
CA THR A 97 -9.76 8.69 -1.01
C THR A 97 -9.53 8.18 0.42
N ARG A 98 -9.91 9.00 1.40
CA ARG A 98 -9.85 8.59 2.82
C ARG A 98 -10.64 7.31 3.10
N ASP A 99 -11.81 7.16 2.48
CA ASP A 99 -12.68 6.01 2.67
C ASP A 99 -12.07 4.75 2.03
N GLU A 100 -11.45 4.89 0.87
CA GLU A 100 -10.68 3.82 0.22
C GLU A 100 -9.47 3.41 1.08
N ALA A 101 -8.74 4.37 1.65
CA ALA A 101 -7.63 4.10 2.56
C ALA A 101 -8.09 3.34 3.81
N ALA A 102 -9.24 3.70 4.37
CA ALA A 102 -9.83 3.00 5.52
C ALA A 102 -10.18 1.55 5.19
N VAL A 103 -10.79 1.30 4.03
CA VAL A 103 -11.10 -0.06 3.57
C VAL A 103 -9.84 -0.88 3.39
N MET A 104 -8.81 -0.33 2.76
CA MET A 104 -7.54 -1.02 2.57
C MET A 104 -6.86 -1.34 3.89
N HIS A 105 -6.86 -0.40 4.84
CA HIS A 105 -6.33 -0.62 6.19
C HIS A 105 -7.02 -1.81 6.88
N ASP A 106 -8.35 -1.79 6.95
CA ASP A 106 -9.12 -2.80 7.67
C ASP A 106 -8.97 -4.18 7.04
N ARG A 107 -8.98 -4.26 5.72
CA ARG A 107 -8.81 -5.52 4.99
C ARG A 107 -7.40 -6.08 5.14
N LEU A 108 -6.39 -5.24 5.00
CA LEU A 108 -5.00 -5.65 5.15
C LEU A 108 -4.71 -6.12 6.57
N THR A 109 -5.13 -5.37 7.58
CA THR A 109 -4.93 -5.73 8.99
C THR A 109 -5.59 -7.06 9.32
N SER A 110 -6.85 -7.23 8.95
CA SER A 110 -7.58 -8.48 9.16
C SER A 110 -6.94 -9.69 8.46
N PHE A 111 -6.36 -9.45 7.29
CA PHE A 111 -5.64 -10.50 6.55
C PHE A 111 -4.34 -10.89 7.26
N LEU A 112 -3.55 -9.91 7.69
CA LEU A 112 -2.27 -10.15 8.36
C LEU A 112 -2.44 -10.81 9.75
N ASP A 113 -3.51 -10.49 10.46
CA ASP A 113 -3.80 -11.07 11.78
C ASP A 113 -3.99 -12.61 11.73
N ARG A 114 -4.31 -13.15 10.57
CA ARG A 114 -4.44 -14.58 10.33
C ARG A 114 -3.11 -15.29 10.13
N GLY A 115 -2.01 -14.56 9.97
CA GLY A 115 -0.68 -15.11 9.68
C GLY A 115 -0.63 -15.93 8.38
N PRO A 116 -1.09 -15.40 7.25
CA PRO A 116 -1.26 -16.16 6.02
C PRO A 116 0.06 -16.54 5.38
N ALA A 117 0.03 -17.57 4.55
CA ALA A 117 1.05 -17.83 3.54
C ALA A 117 0.55 -17.32 2.19
N ILE A 118 1.44 -16.74 1.39
CA ILE A 118 1.10 -16.16 0.10
C ILE A 118 2.17 -16.45 -0.95
N GLU A 119 1.76 -16.56 -2.19
CA GLU A 119 2.68 -16.69 -3.32
C GLU A 119 2.66 -15.42 -4.17
N ALA A 120 3.82 -14.82 -4.38
CA ALA A 120 3.97 -13.63 -5.20
C ALA A 120 5.32 -13.62 -5.90
N GLY A 121 5.33 -13.26 -7.18
CA GLY A 121 6.57 -13.16 -7.96
C GLY A 121 7.37 -14.50 -8.04
N GLY A 122 6.70 -15.64 -7.97
CA GLY A 122 7.33 -16.95 -7.98
C GLY A 122 7.91 -17.40 -6.63
N ASN A 123 7.72 -16.64 -5.57
CA ASN A 123 8.16 -16.95 -4.22
C ASN A 123 6.97 -17.17 -3.28
N ARG A 124 7.15 -18.03 -2.29
CA ARG A 124 6.21 -18.23 -1.21
C ARG A 124 6.68 -17.46 0.03
N PHE A 125 5.79 -16.74 0.66
CA PHE A 125 6.04 -15.97 1.89
C PHE A 125 5.11 -16.45 3.02
N GLU A 126 5.69 -16.63 4.19
CA GLU A 126 4.97 -16.90 5.43
C GLU A 126 4.87 -15.61 6.24
N LEU A 127 3.70 -14.98 6.21
CA LEU A 127 3.48 -13.66 6.83
C LEU A 127 3.15 -13.79 8.32
N ARG A 128 4.08 -14.38 9.07
CA ARG A 128 3.96 -14.60 10.52
C ARG A 128 5.12 -13.96 11.25
N VAL A 129 4.85 -13.50 12.47
CA VAL A 129 5.86 -12.84 13.33
C VAL A 129 7.03 -13.77 13.65
N ASP A 130 6.75 -15.05 13.81
CA ASP A 130 7.70 -16.10 14.18
C ASP A 130 8.33 -16.81 12.95
N ALA A 131 8.15 -16.25 11.75
CA ALA A 131 8.75 -16.81 10.55
C ALA A 131 10.29 -16.88 10.67
N ALA A 132 10.86 -18.03 10.31
CA ALA A 132 12.29 -18.27 10.42
C ALA A 132 13.07 -17.54 9.31
N ASP A 133 12.47 -17.41 8.13
CA ASP A 133 13.10 -16.79 6.97
C ASP A 133 13.17 -15.26 7.13
N PRO A 134 14.35 -14.62 6.95
CA PRO A 134 14.48 -13.17 6.98
C PRO A 134 13.64 -12.46 5.91
N ASP A 135 13.46 -13.05 4.73
CA ASP A 135 12.67 -12.46 3.65
C ASP A 135 11.18 -12.43 4.02
N ASP A 136 10.68 -13.45 4.70
CA ASP A 136 9.32 -13.49 5.23
C ASP A 136 9.10 -12.39 6.28
N ARG A 137 10.05 -12.19 7.17
CA ARG A 137 9.98 -11.12 8.17
C ARG A 137 10.02 -9.74 7.54
N ASN A 138 10.84 -9.54 6.52
CA ASN A 138 10.90 -8.28 5.77
C ASN A 138 9.58 -8.01 5.03
N ALA A 139 9.02 -9.03 4.40
CA ALA A 139 7.73 -8.93 3.74
C ALA A 139 6.62 -8.51 4.72
N LEU A 140 6.56 -9.14 5.87
CA LEU A 140 5.60 -8.78 6.91
C LEU A 140 5.82 -7.34 7.41
N GLN A 141 7.06 -6.91 7.56
CA GLN A 141 7.37 -5.54 7.98
C GLN A 141 6.88 -4.51 6.97
N TRP A 142 7.11 -4.72 5.66
CA TRP A 142 6.60 -3.83 4.62
C TRP A 142 5.08 -3.73 4.64
N LEU A 143 4.40 -4.85 4.80
CA LEU A 143 2.94 -4.88 4.84
C LEU A 143 2.38 -4.17 6.09
N ARG A 144 3.05 -4.30 7.23
CA ARG A 144 2.70 -3.55 8.44
C ARG A 144 2.91 -2.06 8.30
N GLN A 145 4.02 -1.65 7.68
CA GLN A 145 4.26 -0.24 7.35
C GLN A 145 3.15 0.31 6.44
N LEU A 146 2.76 -0.47 5.43
CA LEU A 146 1.67 -0.10 4.54
C LEU A 146 0.33 0.03 5.28
N ALA A 147 0.02 -0.90 6.19
CA ALA A 147 -1.19 -0.83 7.00
C ALA A 147 -1.23 0.43 7.88
N VAL A 148 -0.11 0.78 8.50
CA VAL A 148 0.03 2.01 9.30
C VAL A 148 -0.13 3.25 8.43
N PHE A 149 0.46 3.26 7.23
CA PHE A 149 0.28 4.35 6.27
C PHE A 149 -1.19 4.52 5.88
N PHE A 150 -1.90 3.45 5.55
CA PHE A 150 -3.32 3.51 5.23
C PHE A 150 -4.16 4.04 6.39
N ALA A 151 -3.86 3.63 7.63
CA ALA A 151 -4.54 4.15 8.81
C ALA A 151 -4.38 5.67 8.96
N ALA A 152 -3.17 6.18 8.73
CA ALA A 152 -2.89 7.60 8.77
C ALA A 152 -3.57 8.34 7.60
N ALA A 153 -3.49 7.82 6.39
CA ALA A 153 -4.15 8.39 5.21
C ALA A 153 -5.68 8.46 5.36
N ALA A 154 -6.28 7.47 6.02
CA ALA A 154 -7.71 7.46 6.31
C ALA A 154 -8.14 8.57 7.29
N ARG A 155 -7.25 9.06 8.13
CA ARG A 155 -7.49 10.19 9.05
C ARG A 155 -7.30 11.55 8.36
N LEU A 156 -6.52 11.58 7.30
CA LEU A 156 -6.27 12.75 6.46
C LEU A 156 -7.29 12.79 5.31
N HIS A 157 -6.86 13.19 4.15
CA HIS A 157 -7.71 13.26 2.94
C HIS A 157 -7.41 12.16 1.92
N GLY A 158 -6.92 11.02 2.39
CA GLY A 158 -6.40 9.98 1.52
C GLY A 158 -4.94 10.24 1.13
N PHE A 159 -4.53 9.75 -0.02
CA PHE A 159 -3.16 9.89 -0.51
C PHE A 159 -3.07 9.87 -2.04
N GLU A 160 -1.95 10.26 -2.57
CA GLU A 160 -1.64 10.20 -4.00
C GLU A 160 -0.53 9.17 -4.25
N VAL A 161 -0.60 8.52 -5.40
CA VAL A 161 0.38 7.51 -5.84
C VAL A 161 1.20 8.07 -7.00
N TRP A 162 2.50 8.16 -6.79
CA TRP A 162 3.47 8.68 -7.74
C TRP A 162 4.58 7.67 -8.04
#